data_837e00462183c299eacf846c18073d51
#
_entry.id   837e00462183c299eacf846c18073d51
#
_cell.length_a   1.000
_cell.length_b   1.000
_cell.length_c   1.000
_cell.angle_alpha   90.00
_cell.angle_beta   90.00
_cell.angle_gamma   90.00
#
_symmetry.space_group_name_H-M   'P 1'
#
loop_
_entity.id
_entity.type
_entity.pdbx_description
1 polymer ?
#
loop_
_entity_poly.entity_id
_entity_poly.type
_entity_poly.pdbx_seq_one_letter_code
_entity_poly.pdbx_strand_id
1 'polypeptide(L)'
;MNFTDLQLIDPIAKALKEEGYTQPTPIQAKAIPSILQGRDLLGTAQTGTGKTAAFAIPILQNLTEKNIRNNQIKALILTPTRELAIQIEESFNAYGRHLKLRNLVVFGGVKQGAQEAALKKGVDILVATPGRLLDFISQGIISLKNLEIFVLDEADRMLDMGFVHDVKRIIKLLPQKRQTLFFSATFPEEISKLANSMLTNPVKVEVAPVSATADTIQQKVYFVEKENKLDLLTHILKNDISDSVLVFSRTKHGADKIARKLQSQKISAEAIHGNKSQNQRQNALNNFKSGKTRILVATDIAARGIDIDELKYVVNFELSDVSETYVHRIGRTGRAGADGSSISFVDSLDLLNLKNTEKLIGKKIPVETDHPYHTDGLVPQKRDSNNKPFTPRPKPQSKENIGYKKPKNKSNFSRKK
;
A
#
# COMPACT_ATOMS: atom_id res chain seq x y z
N MET A 1 -18.21 9.61 23.08
CA MET A 1 -16.98 10.42 23.15
C MET A 1 -16.91 11.24 21.87
N ASN A 2 -16.77 12.56 21.99
CA ASN A 2 -16.61 13.48 20.86
C ASN A 2 -15.14 13.91 20.75
N PHE A 3 -14.73 14.51 19.63
CA PHE A 3 -13.38 15.07 19.50
C PHE A 3 -13.09 16.19 20.51
N THR A 4 -14.13 16.91 20.98
CA THR A 4 -14.02 17.89 22.07
C THR A 4 -13.55 17.29 23.40
N ASP A 5 -13.82 16.00 23.63
CA ASP A 5 -13.43 15.30 24.86
C ASP A 5 -11.94 14.92 24.87
N LEU A 6 -11.26 15.02 23.72
CA LEU A 6 -9.86 14.66 23.53
C LEU A 6 -8.88 15.80 23.92
N GLN A 7 -9.38 16.95 24.37
CA GLN A 7 -8.58 18.11 24.79
C GLN A 7 -7.57 18.57 23.71
N LEU A 8 -8.04 18.61 22.45
CA LEU A 8 -7.22 19.05 21.32
C LEU A 8 -7.11 20.59 21.31
N ILE A 9 -5.94 21.10 20.90
CA ILE A 9 -5.74 22.54 20.71
C ILE A 9 -6.65 23.07 19.59
N ASP A 10 -7.10 24.33 19.71
CA ASP A 10 -8.06 24.96 18.80
C ASP A 10 -7.71 24.85 17.33
N PRO A 11 -6.44 25.04 16.87
CA PRO A 11 -6.10 24.91 15.46
C PRO A 11 -6.37 23.50 14.89
N ILE A 12 -6.14 22.46 15.68
CA ILE A 12 -6.40 21.07 15.27
C ILE A 12 -7.90 20.78 15.28
N ALA A 13 -8.61 21.18 16.35
CA ALA A 13 -10.05 21.01 16.46
C ALA A 13 -10.79 21.70 15.30
N LYS A 14 -10.34 22.90 14.88
CA LYS A 14 -10.86 23.62 13.73
C LYS A 14 -10.62 22.85 12.43
N ALA A 15 -9.40 22.35 12.20
CA ALA A 15 -9.06 21.58 11.00
C ALA A 15 -9.90 20.30 10.89
N LEU A 16 -10.10 19.58 11.99
CA LEU A 16 -10.92 18.36 12.02
C LEU A 16 -12.40 18.65 11.70
N LYS A 17 -12.93 19.77 12.20
CA LYS A 17 -14.29 20.21 11.87
C LYS A 17 -14.42 20.53 10.37
N GLU A 18 -13.43 21.19 9.77
CA GLU A 18 -13.38 21.47 8.33
C GLU A 18 -13.31 20.20 7.48
N GLU A 19 -12.66 19.13 7.98
CA GLU A 19 -12.61 17.80 7.35
C GLU A 19 -13.86 16.95 7.64
N GLY A 20 -14.87 17.47 8.34
CA GLY A 20 -16.12 16.75 8.64
C GLY A 20 -16.04 15.73 9.76
N TYR A 21 -14.98 15.74 10.56
CA TYR A 21 -14.83 14.84 11.69
C TYR A 21 -15.80 15.22 12.82
N THR A 22 -16.75 14.34 13.13
CA THR A 22 -17.75 14.55 14.18
C THR A 22 -17.46 13.71 15.42
N GLN A 23 -17.18 12.43 15.24
CA GLN A 23 -16.91 11.48 16.31
C GLN A 23 -15.63 10.70 16.04
N PRO A 24 -14.79 10.44 17.05
CA PRO A 24 -13.61 9.62 16.90
C PRO A 24 -14.01 8.14 16.67
N THR A 25 -13.31 7.48 15.77
CA THR A 25 -13.43 6.04 15.60
C THR A 25 -12.90 5.30 16.84
N PRO A 26 -13.25 4.01 17.06
CA PRO A 26 -12.77 3.26 18.22
C PRO A 26 -11.26 3.26 18.42
N ILE A 27 -10.46 3.22 17.34
CA ILE A 27 -9.00 3.29 17.43
C ILE A 27 -8.55 4.69 17.86
N GLN A 28 -9.17 5.75 17.34
CA GLN A 28 -8.86 7.13 17.69
C GLN A 28 -9.18 7.42 19.13
N ALA A 29 -10.37 7.05 19.59
CA ALA A 29 -10.81 7.27 20.97
C ALA A 29 -9.89 6.63 22.02
N LYS A 30 -9.35 5.43 21.71
CA LYS A 30 -8.45 4.69 22.61
C LYS A 30 -6.99 5.11 22.48
N ALA A 31 -6.52 5.42 21.27
CA ALA A 31 -5.09 5.68 21.02
C ALA A 31 -4.69 7.14 21.31
N ILE A 32 -5.50 8.13 20.88
CA ILE A 32 -5.13 9.54 20.98
C ILE A 32 -4.76 9.95 22.42
N PRO A 33 -5.56 9.65 23.46
CA PRO A 33 -5.22 10.05 24.83
C PRO A 33 -3.89 9.48 25.32
N SER A 34 -3.60 8.21 25.00
CA SER A 34 -2.36 7.55 25.39
C SER A 34 -1.13 8.13 24.68
N ILE A 35 -1.28 8.49 23.41
CA ILE A 35 -0.20 9.09 22.61
C ILE A 35 0.08 10.51 23.09
N LEU A 36 -0.93 11.30 23.43
CA LEU A 36 -0.78 12.65 24.04
C LEU A 36 0.01 12.60 25.35
N GLN A 37 -0.17 11.54 26.15
CA GLN A 37 0.60 11.30 27.37
C GLN A 37 2.05 10.84 27.15
N GLY A 38 2.51 10.75 25.89
CA GLY A 38 3.85 10.29 25.57
C GLY A 38 4.09 8.78 25.74
N ARG A 39 3.02 7.96 25.89
CA ARG A 39 3.12 6.50 26.03
C ARG A 39 3.42 5.83 24.68
N ASP A 40 4.19 4.76 24.73
CA ASP A 40 4.29 3.85 23.59
C ASP A 40 2.95 3.15 23.34
N LEU A 41 2.68 2.83 22.08
CA LEU A 41 1.42 2.22 21.66
C LEU A 41 1.64 1.00 20.76
N LEU A 42 0.89 -0.06 21.04
CA LEU A 42 0.72 -1.22 20.16
C LEU A 42 -0.71 -1.24 19.66
N GLY A 43 -0.93 -0.82 18.41
CA GLY A 43 -2.23 -0.73 17.79
C GLY A 43 -2.51 -1.90 16.85
N THR A 44 -3.53 -2.72 17.17
CA THR A 44 -4.05 -3.76 16.28
C THR A 44 -5.30 -3.23 15.59
N ALA A 45 -5.16 -2.84 14.31
CA ALA A 45 -6.28 -2.29 13.56
C ALA A 45 -6.06 -2.42 12.05
N GLN A 46 -7.14 -2.69 11.31
CA GLN A 46 -7.12 -2.80 9.85
C GLN A 46 -6.97 -1.43 9.17
N THR A 47 -6.67 -1.43 7.86
CA THR A 47 -6.72 -0.22 7.02
C THR A 47 -8.17 0.30 6.97
N GLY A 48 -8.35 1.64 6.98
CA GLY A 48 -9.67 2.27 6.95
C GLY A 48 -10.37 2.41 8.32
N THR A 49 -9.75 1.97 9.42
CA THR A 49 -10.28 2.17 10.78
C THR A 49 -10.00 3.55 11.37
N GLY A 50 -9.24 4.41 10.65
CA GLY A 50 -8.86 5.74 11.11
C GLY A 50 -7.52 5.80 11.85
N LYS A 51 -6.61 4.81 11.65
CA LYS A 51 -5.27 4.77 12.26
C LYS A 51 -4.45 6.03 11.99
N THR A 52 -4.48 6.54 10.75
CA THR A 52 -3.70 7.72 10.37
C THR A 52 -4.04 8.92 11.26
N ALA A 53 -5.32 9.22 11.45
CA ALA A 53 -5.74 10.28 12.36
C ALA A 53 -5.40 9.96 13.82
N ALA A 54 -5.47 8.68 14.23
CA ALA A 54 -5.14 8.25 15.59
C ALA A 54 -3.69 8.57 16.01
N PHE A 55 -2.73 8.59 15.06
CA PHE A 55 -1.36 9.01 15.35
C PHE A 55 -1.04 10.42 14.87
N ALA A 56 -1.57 10.89 13.74
CA ALA A 56 -1.22 12.18 13.18
C ALA A 56 -1.70 13.35 14.07
N ILE A 57 -2.94 13.28 14.58
CA ILE A 57 -3.51 14.30 15.46
C ILE A 57 -2.65 14.54 16.71
N PRO A 58 -2.35 13.53 17.55
CA PRO A 58 -1.55 13.74 18.73
C PRO A 58 -0.09 14.10 18.44
N ILE A 59 0.50 13.64 17.33
CA ILE A 59 1.84 14.05 16.89
C ILE A 59 1.86 15.56 16.61
N LEU A 60 0.89 16.07 15.85
CA LEU A 60 0.76 17.49 15.53
C LEU A 60 0.62 18.32 16.82
N GLN A 61 -0.20 17.89 17.77
CA GLN A 61 -0.37 18.57 19.04
C GLN A 61 0.91 18.60 19.86
N ASN A 62 1.51 17.41 20.12
CA ASN A 62 2.71 17.31 20.94
C ASN A 62 3.88 18.13 20.39
N LEU A 63 4.06 18.18 19.06
CA LEU A 63 5.13 18.96 18.44
C LEU A 63 4.83 20.47 18.48
N THR A 64 3.56 20.87 18.37
CA THR A 64 3.15 22.28 18.45
C THR A 64 3.33 22.83 19.85
N GLU A 65 2.90 22.12 20.89
CA GLU A 65 3.02 22.53 22.30
C GLU A 65 4.48 22.69 22.74
N LYS A 66 5.38 21.84 22.24
CA LYS A 66 6.82 21.96 22.54
C LYS A 66 7.50 23.16 21.89
N ASN A 67 6.88 23.79 20.89
CA ASN A 67 7.34 24.98 20.17
C ASN A 67 8.84 24.94 19.73
N ILE A 68 9.36 23.77 19.40
CA ILE A 68 10.77 23.54 19.07
C ILE A 68 10.98 23.79 17.57
N ARG A 69 11.49 24.98 17.22
CA ARG A 69 11.83 25.37 15.84
C ARG A 69 13.34 25.26 15.61
N ASN A 70 13.84 24.09 15.28
CA ASN A 70 15.27 23.92 14.98
C ASN A 70 15.56 23.22 13.66
N ASN A 71 14.59 23.19 12.73
CA ASN A 71 14.71 22.55 11.40
C ASN A 71 15.20 21.09 11.44
N GLN A 72 14.80 20.34 12.47
CA GLN A 72 15.22 18.96 12.68
C GLN A 72 14.00 18.04 12.66
N ILE A 73 14.17 16.87 12.08
CA ILE A 73 13.11 15.85 12.04
C ILE A 73 12.84 15.38 13.47
N LYS A 74 11.60 15.61 13.93
CA LYS A 74 11.11 15.26 15.27
C LYS A 74 10.21 14.03 15.24
N ALA A 75 9.43 13.84 14.18
CA ALA A 75 8.63 12.66 13.99
C ALA A 75 8.99 11.96 12.67
N LEU A 76 9.09 10.64 12.70
CA LEU A 76 9.26 9.77 11.55
C LEU A 76 8.11 8.78 11.48
N ILE A 77 7.42 8.76 10.37
CA ILE A 77 6.41 7.76 10.03
C ILE A 77 6.98 6.87 8.95
N LEU A 78 7.19 5.59 9.27
CA LEU A 78 7.67 4.59 8.32
C LEU A 78 6.51 3.72 7.84
N THR A 79 6.35 3.64 6.51
CA THR A 79 5.23 2.94 5.86
C THR A 79 5.71 2.14 4.64
N PRO A 80 5.07 1.00 4.28
CA PRO A 80 5.58 0.10 3.25
C PRO A 80 5.50 0.63 1.83
N THR A 81 4.49 1.47 1.50
CA THR A 81 4.19 1.85 0.12
C THR A 81 4.23 3.36 -0.08
N ARG A 82 4.52 3.77 -1.32
CA ARG A 82 4.58 5.18 -1.73
C ARG A 82 3.22 5.84 -1.63
N GLU A 83 2.19 5.11 -2.03
CA GLU A 83 0.80 5.58 -2.04
C GLU A 83 0.36 5.88 -0.61
N LEU A 84 0.59 4.95 0.31
CA LEU A 84 0.27 5.18 1.73
C LEU A 84 1.10 6.32 2.33
N ALA A 85 2.37 6.44 1.94
CA ALA A 85 3.20 7.56 2.40
C ALA A 85 2.63 8.92 1.97
N ILE A 86 2.16 9.04 0.71
CA ILE A 86 1.52 10.26 0.19
C ILE A 86 0.22 10.55 0.96
N GLN A 87 -0.62 9.54 1.18
CA GLN A 87 -1.90 9.71 1.91
C GLN A 87 -1.69 10.14 3.37
N ILE A 88 -0.65 9.59 4.01
CA ILE A 88 -0.28 10.00 5.37
C ILE A 88 0.17 11.46 5.37
N GLU A 89 0.98 11.89 4.38
CA GLU A 89 1.39 13.29 4.23
C GLU A 89 0.18 14.21 4.01
N GLU A 90 -0.75 13.83 3.12
CA GLU A 90 -2.00 14.54 2.88
C GLU A 90 -2.82 14.69 4.17
N SER A 91 -2.88 13.64 4.99
CA SER A 91 -3.56 13.68 6.30
C SER A 91 -2.87 14.66 7.27
N PHE A 92 -1.53 14.65 7.34
CA PHE A 92 -0.80 15.64 8.15
C PHE A 92 -1.03 17.08 7.65
N ASN A 93 -1.10 17.29 6.33
CA ASN A 93 -1.43 18.59 5.73
C ASN A 93 -2.86 19.03 6.10
N ALA A 94 -3.83 18.12 6.00
CA ALA A 94 -5.23 18.39 6.30
C ALA A 94 -5.42 18.76 7.79
N TYR A 95 -4.95 17.93 8.71
CA TYR A 95 -5.13 18.15 10.15
C TYR A 95 -4.24 19.26 10.70
N GLY A 96 -3.08 19.49 10.07
CA GLY A 96 -2.11 20.52 10.48
C GLY A 96 -2.22 21.86 9.75
N ARG A 97 -3.27 22.09 8.93
CA ARG A 97 -3.37 23.28 8.05
C ARG A 97 -3.31 24.63 8.76
N HIS A 98 -3.69 24.66 10.02
CA HIS A 98 -3.63 25.87 10.87
C HIS A 98 -2.39 25.91 11.76
N LEU A 99 -1.44 24.98 11.59
CA LEU A 99 -0.19 24.90 12.34
C LEU A 99 1.00 25.38 11.48
N LYS A 100 2.12 25.64 12.14
CA LYS A 100 3.36 26.05 11.45
C LYS A 100 4.35 24.89 11.27
N LEU A 101 3.92 23.64 11.47
CA LEU A 101 4.73 22.45 11.28
C LEU A 101 4.89 22.14 9.80
N ARG A 102 6.08 21.66 9.42
CA ARG A 102 6.41 21.25 8.06
C ARG A 102 6.53 19.74 8.00
N ASN A 103 5.73 19.12 7.18
CA ASN A 103 5.85 17.71 6.86
C ASN A 103 6.41 17.50 5.44
N LEU A 104 6.99 16.36 5.21
CA LEU A 104 7.51 15.95 3.90
C LEU A 104 7.43 14.45 3.74
N VAL A 105 7.06 14.00 2.54
CA VAL A 105 7.13 12.59 2.16
C VAL A 105 8.36 12.28 1.33
N VAL A 106 9.06 11.17 1.64
CA VAL A 106 10.20 10.67 0.85
C VAL A 106 10.02 9.20 0.49
N PHE A 107 10.13 8.90 -0.81
CA PHE A 107 9.99 7.53 -1.33
C PHE A 107 10.80 7.33 -2.62
N GLY A 108 11.12 6.07 -2.93
CA GLY A 108 11.88 5.70 -4.11
C GLY A 108 11.08 5.74 -5.41
N GLY A 109 11.78 5.64 -6.57
CA GLY A 109 11.18 5.58 -7.90
C GLY A 109 10.77 6.92 -8.51
N VAL A 110 11.15 8.01 -7.86
CA VAL A 110 11.09 9.39 -8.38
C VAL A 110 12.45 10.06 -8.25
N LYS A 111 12.67 11.18 -8.97
CA LYS A 111 13.92 11.93 -8.93
C LYS A 111 14.21 12.41 -7.51
N GLN A 112 15.46 12.22 -7.06
CA GLN A 112 15.91 12.56 -5.71
C GLN A 112 15.95 14.06 -5.45
N GLY A 113 16.38 14.86 -6.42
CA GLY A 113 16.69 16.27 -6.23
C GLY A 113 15.55 17.12 -5.67
N ALA A 114 14.30 16.84 -6.07
CA ALA A 114 13.15 17.57 -5.54
C ALA A 114 12.92 17.30 -4.04
N GLN A 115 13.07 16.03 -3.60
CA GLN A 115 12.93 15.65 -2.20
C GLN A 115 14.09 16.21 -1.37
N GLU A 116 15.33 16.20 -1.90
CA GLU A 116 16.50 16.78 -1.26
C GLU A 116 16.37 18.30 -1.08
N ALA A 117 15.91 19.01 -2.12
CA ALA A 117 15.67 20.45 -2.04
C ALA A 117 14.60 20.82 -0.99
N ALA A 118 13.56 19.98 -0.84
CA ALA A 118 12.55 20.16 0.20
C ALA A 118 13.11 19.89 1.61
N LEU A 119 13.92 18.86 1.80
CA LEU A 119 14.59 18.55 3.07
C LEU A 119 15.50 19.71 3.54
N LYS A 120 16.22 20.35 2.63
CA LYS A 120 17.10 21.52 2.94
C LYS A 120 16.33 22.72 3.51
N LYS A 121 15.03 22.85 3.24
CA LYS A 121 14.19 23.90 3.83
C LYS A 121 13.83 23.64 5.29
N GLY A 122 14.15 22.45 5.81
CA GLY A 122 13.83 21.97 7.14
C GLY A 122 12.45 21.31 7.20
N VAL A 123 12.36 20.22 7.95
CA VAL A 123 11.20 19.36 8.08
C VAL A 123 11.06 18.91 9.53
N ASP A 124 9.87 19.04 10.09
CA ASP A 124 9.55 18.62 11.45
C ASP A 124 9.03 17.18 11.50
N ILE A 125 8.22 16.80 10.50
CA ILE A 125 7.59 15.49 10.36
C ILE A 125 7.99 14.86 9.02
N LEU A 126 8.60 13.69 9.07
CA LEU A 126 9.02 12.96 7.88
C LEU A 126 8.19 11.69 7.72
N VAL A 127 7.52 11.55 6.58
CA VAL A 127 6.88 10.30 6.17
C VAL A 127 7.78 9.61 5.14
N ALA A 128 8.08 8.33 5.32
CA ALA A 128 9.07 7.67 4.48
C ALA A 128 8.74 6.21 4.15
N THR A 129 9.23 5.76 2.99
CA THR A 129 9.38 4.32 2.71
C THR A 129 10.81 3.87 3.02
N PRO A 130 11.03 2.61 3.47
CA PRO A 130 12.32 2.17 4.03
C PRO A 130 13.53 2.40 3.13
N GLY A 131 13.45 2.02 1.85
CA GLY A 131 14.60 2.08 0.94
C GLY A 131 15.11 3.50 0.69
N ARG A 132 14.23 4.48 0.41
CA ARG A 132 14.64 5.87 0.18
C ARG A 132 15.13 6.55 1.46
N LEU A 133 14.55 6.20 2.61
CA LEU A 133 15.02 6.72 3.88
C LEU A 133 16.44 6.27 4.16
N LEU A 134 16.75 4.97 4.01
CA LEU A 134 18.11 4.45 4.17
C LEU A 134 19.10 5.07 3.18
N ASP A 135 18.69 5.24 1.94
CA ASP A 135 19.48 5.90 0.90
C ASP A 135 19.85 7.32 1.33
N PHE A 136 18.91 8.15 1.75
CA PHE A 136 19.15 9.51 2.22
C PHE A 136 19.98 9.58 3.52
N ILE A 137 19.80 8.64 4.44
CA ILE A 137 20.64 8.56 5.64
C ILE A 137 22.08 8.20 5.26
N SER A 138 22.29 7.24 4.35
CA SER A 138 23.61 6.81 3.90
C SER A 138 24.40 7.93 3.18
N GLN A 139 23.67 8.83 2.49
CA GLN A 139 24.22 10.02 1.84
C GLN A 139 24.42 11.21 2.80
N GLY A 140 24.05 11.08 4.08
CA GLY A 140 24.11 12.18 5.05
C GLY A 140 23.09 13.30 4.84
N ILE A 141 22.09 13.08 3.96
CA ILE A 141 21.03 14.07 3.67
C ILE A 141 20.01 14.14 4.82
N ILE A 142 19.74 13.01 5.49
CA ILE A 142 18.83 12.91 6.63
C ILE A 142 19.61 12.48 7.87
N SER A 143 19.36 13.18 8.99
CA SER A 143 19.79 12.79 10.32
C SER A 143 18.58 12.60 11.23
N LEU A 144 18.51 11.45 11.90
CA LEU A 144 17.44 11.09 12.84
C LEU A 144 17.85 11.23 14.32
N LYS A 145 19.00 11.87 14.60
CA LYS A 145 19.55 11.97 15.97
C LYS A 145 18.65 12.68 16.98
N ASN A 146 17.77 13.57 16.50
CA ASN A 146 16.89 14.38 17.32
C ASN A 146 15.42 13.93 17.21
N LEU A 147 15.19 12.70 16.75
CA LEU A 147 13.85 12.12 16.63
C LEU A 147 13.24 11.91 18.02
N GLU A 148 12.00 12.37 18.18
CA GLU A 148 11.24 12.23 19.43
C GLU A 148 10.12 11.19 19.30
N ILE A 149 9.52 11.06 18.10
CA ILE A 149 8.38 10.16 17.86
C ILE A 149 8.69 9.30 16.63
N PHE A 150 8.53 7.98 16.77
CA PHE A 150 8.63 7.02 15.68
C PHE A 150 7.32 6.26 15.51
N VAL A 151 6.79 6.25 14.30
CA VAL A 151 5.62 5.45 13.92
C VAL A 151 6.06 4.39 12.92
N LEU A 152 5.75 3.12 13.20
CA LEU A 152 5.83 2.03 12.24
C LEU A 152 4.40 1.64 11.87
N ASP A 153 3.97 2.00 10.67
CA ASP A 153 2.61 1.69 10.20
C ASP A 153 2.61 0.54 9.19
N GLU A 154 1.61 -0.33 9.27
CA GLU A 154 1.47 -1.54 8.45
C GLU A 154 2.70 -2.47 8.52
N ALA A 155 3.14 -2.78 9.75
CA ALA A 155 4.35 -3.56 10.00
C ALA A 155 4.29 -4.97 9.38
N ASP A 156 3.14 -5.65 9.43
CA ASP A 156 2.89 -6.94 8.78
C ASP A 156 3.11 -6.88 7.26
N ARG A 157 2.66 -5.80 6.63
CA ARG A 157 2.90 -5.59 5.19
C ARG A 157 4.36 -5.31 4.86
N MET A 158 5.09 -4.65 5.76
CA MET A 158 6.55 -4.52 5.58
C MET A 158 7.25 -5.87 5.62
N LEU A 159 6.77 -6.81 6.45
CA LEU A 159 7.24 -8.20 6.46
C LEU A 159 6.97 -8.89 5.12
N ASP A 160 5.72 -8.86 4.66
CA ASP A 160 5.30 -9.45 3.38
C ASP A 160 6.10 -8.94 2.17
N MET A 161 6.50 -7.67 2.21
CA MET A 161 7.28 -7.03 1.16
C MET A 161 8.80 -7.19 1.31
N GLY A 162 9.26 -7.90 2.34
CA GLY A 162 10.67 -8.16 2.59
C GLY A 162 11.45 -7.00 3.21
N PHE A 163 10.79 -5.96 3.70
CA PHE A 163 11.43 -4.78 4.28
C PHE A 163 11.89 -4.94 5.73
N VAL A 164 11.69 -6.10 6.36
CA VAL A 164 12.04 -6.30 7.78
C VAL A 164 13.52 -6.01 8.06
N HIS A 165 14.42 -6.39 7.16
CA HIS A 165 15.84 -6.09 7.32
C HIS A 165 16.12 -4.59 7.26
N ASP A 166 15.47 -3.86 6.35
CA ASP A 166 15.62 -2.42 6.24
C ASP A 166 15.03 -1.69 7.45
N VAL A 167 13.86 -2.14 7.93
CA VAL A 167 13.24 -1.63 9.17
C VAL A 167 14.18 -1.83 10.36
N LYS A 168 14.75 -3.02 10.54
CA LYS A 168 15.72 -3.30 11.62
C LYS A 168 16.98 -2.42 11.51
N ARG A 169 17.45 -2.12 10.29
CA ARG A 169 18.57 -1.18 10.08
C ARG A 169 18.20 0.24 10.49
N ILE A 170 17.01 0.72 10.11
CA ILE A 170 16.51 2.05 10.48
C ILE A 170 16.41 2.16 12.01
N ILE A 171 15.79 1.18 12.68
CA ILE A 171 15.61 1.17 14.14
C ILE A 171 16.94 1.37 14.89
N LYS A 172 18.03 0.75 14.41
CA LYS A 172 19.38 0.89 15.00
C LYS A 172 19.94 2.32 14.91
N LEU A 173 19.40 3.16 14.02
CA LEU A 173 19.82 4.54 13.81
C LEU A 173 18.96 5.54 14.61
N LEU A 174 17.89 5.09 15.25
CA LEU A 174 17.00 5.92 16.04
C LEU A 174 17.53 6.15 17.46
N PRO A 175 17.26 7.32 18.08
CA PRO A 175 17.54 7.54 19.49
C PRO A 175 16.85 6.48 20.38
N GLN A 176 17.50 6.10 21.48
CA GLN A 176 16.89 5.18 22.45
C GLN A 176 15.70 5.82 23.17
N LYS A 177 15.85 7.07 23.58
CA LYS A 177 14.76 7.83 24.20
C LYS A 177 13.87 8.43 23.13
N ARG A 178 12.72 7.81 22.87
CA ARG A 178 11.69 8.25 21.95
C ARG A 178 10.36 7.62 22.33
N GLN A 179 9.27 8.20 21.87
CA GLN A 179 7.96 7.55 21.84
C GLN A 179 7.86 6.67 20.60
N THR A 180 7.40 5.44 20.74
CA THR A 180 7.22 4.52 19.61
C THR A 180 5.76 4.09 19.49
N LEU A 181 5.20 4.28 18.29
CA LEU A 181 3.83 3.89 17.92
C LEU A 181 3.92 2.78 16.86
N PHE A 182 3.42 1.61 17.19
CA PHE A 182 3.49 0.43 16.33
C PHE A 182 2.08 0.03 15.90
N PHE A 183 1.82 0.03 14.59
CA PHE A 183 0.53 -0.37 14.03
C PHE A 183 0.70 -1.56 13.09
N SER A 184 -0.15 -2.56 13.26
CA SER A 184 -0.23 -3.76 12.41
C SER A 184 -1.66 -4.30 12.40
N ALA A 185 -2.08 -4.91 11.31
CA ALA A 185 -3.36 -5.61 11.26
C ALA A 185 -3.23 -7.03 11.81
N THR A 186 -2.05 -7.66 11.63
CA THR A 186 -1.77 -9.03 12.10
C THR A 186 -0.45 -9.08 12.87
N PHE A 187 -0.30 -10.07 13.76
CA PHE A 187 0.88 -10.25 14.62
C PHE A 187 1.47 -11.66 14.50
N PRO A 188 2.01 -12.06 13.34
CA PRO A 188 2.83 -13.25 13.25
C PRO A 188 4.05 -13.13 14.18
N GLU A 189 4.69 -14.24 14.48
CA GLU A 189 5.77 -14.31 15.47
C GLU A 189 6.89 -13.28 15.20
N GLU A 190 7.24 -13.06 13.95
CA GLU A 190 8.29 -12.13 13.56
C GLU A 190 7.91 -10.66 13.83
N ILE A 191 6.65 -10.30 13.59
CA ILE A 191 6.11 -8.97 13.91
C ILE A 191 6.02 -8.78 15.43
N SER A 192 5.59 -9.79 16.16
CA SER A 192 5.55 -9.75 17.62
C SER A 192 6.94 -9.57 18.23
N LYS A 193 7.96 -10.27 17.72
CA LYS A 193 9.37 -10.08 18.11
C LYS A 193 9.87 -8.67 17.80
N LEU A 194 9.52 -8.13 16.63
CA LEU A 194 9.90 -6.78 16.24
C LEU A 194 9.25 -5.74 17.18
N ALA A 195 7.96 -5.84 17.45
CA ALA A 195 7.24 -4.95 18.36
C ALA A 195 7.86 -4.95 19.76
N ASN A 196 8.10 -6.15 20.33
CA ASN A 196 8.70 -6.30 21.64
C ASN A 196 10.13 -5.73 21.74
N SER A 197 10.87 -5.69 20.64
CA SER A 197 12.23 -5.13 20.60
C SER A 197 12.26 -3.60 20.58
N MET A 198 11.11 -2.94 20.34
CA MET A 198 11.03 -1.49 20.11
C MET A 198 10.20 -0.75 21.14
N LEU A 199 9.21 -1.43 21.74
CA LEU A 199 8.22 -0.83 22.61
C LEU A 199 8.60 -0.97 24.07
N THR A 200 8.39 0.09 24.84
CA THR A 200 8.62 0.12 26.29
C THR A 200 7.29 0.29 27.00
N ASN A 201 6.80 -0.74 27.67
CA ASN A 201 5.53 -0.75 28.41
C ASN A 201 4.36 -0.12 27.61
N PRO A 202 4.05 -0.65 26.41
CA PRO A 202 3.09 -0.01 25.50
C PRO A 202 1.66 -0.16 25.99
N VAL A 203 0.83 0.83 25.67
CA VAL A 203 -0.61 0.68 25.72
C VAL A 203 -1.06 -0.14 24.52
N LYS A 204 -1.76 -1.25 24.79
CA LYS A 204 -2.32 -2.10 23.74
C LYS A 204 -3.73 -1.62 23.39
N VAL A 205 -3.94 -1.31 22.11
CA VAL A 205 -5.23 -0.92 21.57
C VAL A 205 -5.62 -1.88 20.46
N GLU A 206 -6.65 -2.65 20.70
CA GLU A 206 -7.20 -3.61 19.72
C GLU A 206 -8.59 -3.14 19.27
N VAL A 207 -8.79 -3.14 17.96
CA VAL A 207 -10.07 -2.85 17.31
C VAL A 207 -10.40 -3.98 16.37
N ALA A 208 -11.56 -4.59 16.60
CA ALA A 208 -12.20 -5.74 15.95
C ALA A 208 -11.32 -6.70 15.11
N PRO A 209 -11.44 -8.01 15.29
CA PRO A 209 -10.64 -9.00 14.57
C PRO A 209 -10.94 -9.00 13.06
N VAL A 210 -9.97 -9.48 12.27
CA VAL A 210 -10.02 -9.65 10.80
C VAL A 210 -11.29 -10.41 10.33
N SER A 211 -11.80 -11.36 11.13
CA SER A 211 -13.00 -12.13 10.84
C SER A 211 -14.29 -11.28 10.83
N ALA A 212 -14.38 -10.27 11.69
CA ALA A 212 -15.59 -9.42 11.77
C ALA A 212 -15.83 -8.61 10.48
N THR A 213 -14.78 -8.25 9.72
CA THR A 213 -14.94 -7.58 8.43
C THR A 213 -15.54 -8.50 7.36
N ALA A 214 -15.23 -9.81 7.43
CA ALA A 214 -15.79 -10.78 6.48
C ALA A 214 -17.29 -11.03 6.70
N ASP A 215 -17.83 -10.74 7.90
CA ASP A 215 -19.24 -10.98 8.23
C ASP A 215 -20.16 -9.89 7.69
N THR A 216 -19.67 -8.67 7.51
CA THR A 216 -20.44 -7.53 6.98
C THR A 216 -20.49 -7.48 5.46
N ILE A 217 -19.69 -8.30 4.76
CA ILE A 217 -19.56 -8.28 3.30
C ILE A 217 -20.32 -9.47 2.69
N GLN A 218 -21.18 -9.17 1.72
CA GLN A 218 -21.80 -10.22 0.90
C GLN A 218 -20.74 -10.85 0.00
N GLN A 219 -20.50 -12.13 0.16
CA GLN A 219 -19.45 -12.85 -0.57
C GLN A 219 -20.09 -13.88 -1.50
N LYS A 220 -19.60 -13.96 -2.74
CA LYS A 220 -20.04 -14.96 -3.73
C LYS A 220 -18.82 -15.55 -4.45
N VAL A 221 -18.88 -16.83 -4.77
CA VAL A 221 -17.90 -17.55 -5.59
C VAL A 221 -18.57 -17.95 -6.90
N TYR A 222 -17.84 -17.77 -7.99
CA TYR A 222 -18.23 -18.19 -9.33
C TYR A 222 -17.26 -19.26 -9.81
N PHE A 223 -17.74 -20.49 -10.01
CA PHE A 223 -16.95 -21.55 -10.59
C PHE A 223 -16.90 -21.38 -12.12
N VAL A 224 -15.69 -21.23 -12.65
CA VAL A 224 -15.48 -20.90 -14.04
C VAL A 224 -14.11 -21.40 -14.51
N GLU A 225 -14.05 -21.96 -15.72
CA GLU A 225 -12.75 -22.31 -16.32
C GLU A 225 -11.88 -21.07 -16.54
N LYS A 226 -10.56 -21.27 -16.42
CA LYS A 226 -9.56 -20.20 -16.49
C LYS A 226 -9.70 -19.35 -17.78
N GLU A 227 -10.00 -19.99 -18.89
CA GLU A 227 -10.17 -19.36 -20.20
C GLU A 227 -11.36 -18.41 -20.24
N ASN A 228 -12.41 -18.72 -19.50
CA ASN A 228 -13.68 -18.01 -19.50
C ASN A 228 -13.74 -16.88 -18.43
N LYS A 229 -12.78 -16.82 -17.49
CA LYS A 229 -12.79 -15.79 -16.41
C LYS A 229 -12.95 -14.37 -16.94
N LEU A 230 -12.31 -14.06 -18.07
CA LEU A 230 -12.32 -12.70 -18.61
C LEU A 230 -13.64 -12.35 -19.29
N ASP A 231 -14.26 -13.31 -19.93
CA ASP A 231 -15.57 -13.14 -20.55
C ASP A 231 -16.67 -13.08 -19.47
N LEU A 232 -16.56 -13.87 -18.39
CA LEU A 232 -17.42 -13.76 -17.21
C LEU A 232 -17.29 -12.39 -16.55
N LEU A 233 -16.06 -11.87 -16.36
CA LEU A 233 -15.86 -10.52 -15.81
C LEU A 233 -16.56 -9.48 -16.68
N THR A 234 -16.39 -9.58 -18.00
CA THR A 234 -17.02 -8.66 -18.95
C THR A 234 -18.54 -8.74 -18.89
N HIS A 235 -19.08 -9.94 -18.77
CA HIS A 235 -20.53 -10.18 -18.64
C HIS A 235 -21.10 -9.51 -17.38
N ILE A 236 -20.53 -9.77 -16.23
CA ILE A 236 -20.94 -9.20 -14.93
C ILE A 236 -20.86 -7.67 -14.96
N LEU A 237 -19.76 -7.10 -15.51
CA LEU A 237 -19.59 -5.65 -15.57
C LEU A 237 -20.53 -4.94 -16.56
N LYS A 238 -21.10 -5.67 -17.52
CA LYS A 238 -22.06 -5.10 -18.48
C LYS A 238 -23.50 -5.21 -18.01
N ASN A 239 -23.82 -6.32 -17.32
CA ASN A 239 -25.20 -6.69 -17.05
C ASN A 239 -25.59 -6.48 -15.57
N ASP A 240 -24.69 -6.77 -14.64
CA ASP A 240 -25.05 -6.90 -13.22
C ASP A 240 -24.51 -5.76 -12.35
N ILE A 241 -23.39 -5.14 -12.76
CA ILE A 241 -22.72 -4.11 -11.95
C ILE A 241 -22.53 -2.84 -12.77
N SER A 242 -23.10 -1.73 -12.31
CA SER A 242 -22.90 -0.38 -12.89
C SER A 242 -21.86 0.45 -12.13
N ASP A 243 -21.60 0.13 -10.87
CA ASP A 243 -20.74 0.87 -9.96
C ASP A 243 -19.23 0.73 -10.29
N SER A 244 -18.40 1.49 -9.59
CA SER A 244 -16.94 1.34 -9.63
C SER A 244 -16.51 0.02 -8.98
N VAL A 245 -15.54 -0.67 -9.60
CA VAL A 245 -15.07 -1.99 -9.17
C VAL A 245 -13.55 -2.03 -9.07
N LEU A 246 -13.05 -2.55 -7.97
CA LEU A 246 -11.64 -2.93 -7.81
C LEU A 246 -11.49 -4.42 -8.13
N VAL A 247 -10.71 -4.73 -9.17
CA VAL A 247 -10.44 -6.10 -9.61
C VAL A 247 -9.03 -6.50 -9.20
N PHE A 248 -8.89 -7.58 -8.46
CA PHE A 248 -7.59 -8.13 -8.06
C PHE A 248 -7.11 -9.19 -9.04
N SER A 249 -5.91 -8.98 -9.59
CA SER A 249 -5.19 -9.97 -10.39
C SER A 249 -3.87 -10.35 -9.71
N ARG A 250 -3.52 -11.64 -9.79
CA ARG A 250 -2.30 -12.18 -9.18
C ARG A 250 -1.02 -11.59 -9.77
N THR A 251 -1.03 -11.29 -11.08
CA THR A 251 0.18 -10.87 -11.80
C THR A 251 0.02 -9.51 -12.48
N LYS A 252 1.14 -8.80 -12.60
CA LYS A 252 1.21 -7.53 -13.33
C LYS A 252 0.79 -7.64 -14.80
N HIS A 253 1.17 -8.72 -15.47
CA HIS A 253 0.79 -8.99 -16.85
C HIS A 253 -0.70 -9.36 -16.98
N GLY A 254 -1.24 -10.09 -16.00
CA GLY A 254 -2.68 -10.35 -15.88
C GLY A 254 -3.47 -9.07 -15.75
N ALA A 255 -3.05 -8.17 -14.85
CA ALA A 255 -3.70 -6.88 -14.67
C ALA A 255 -3.75 -6.04 -15.95
N ASP A 256 -2.63 -5.96 -16.69
CA ASP A 256 -2.60 -5.28 -17.99
C ASP A 256 -3.50 -5.95 -19.04
N LYS A 257 -3.52 -7.30 -19.08
CA LYS A 257 -4.36 -8.06 -20.01
C LYS A 257 -5.85 -7.81 -19.75
N ILE A 258 -6.26 -7.87 -18.49
CA ILE A 258 -7.64 -7.61 -18.07
C ILE A 258 -8.05 -6.19 -18.45
N ALA A 259 -7.28 -5.18 -18.06
CA ALA A 259 -7.60 -3.78 -18.35
C ALA A 259 -7.73 -3.53 -19.86
N ARG A 260 -6.79 -4.03 -20.69
CA ARG A 260 -6.86 -3.89 -22.15
C ARG A 260 -8.10 -4.56 -22.76
N LYS A 261 -8.45 -5.76 -22.30
CA LYS A 261 -9.66 -6.46 -22.78
C LYS A 261 -10.92 -5.68 -22.45
N LEU A 262 -11.04 -5.17 -21.21
CA LEU A 262 -12.18 -4.35 -20.80
C LEU A 262 -12.29 -3.08 -21.63
N GLN A 263 -11.17 -2.39 -21.89
CA GLN A 263 -11.13 -1.20 -22.76
C GLN A 263 -11.57 -1.55 -24.19
N SER A 264 -11.16 -2.69 -24.74
CA SER A 264 -11.63 -3.13 -26.08
C SER A 264 -13.13 -3.39 -26.13
N GLN A 265 -13.75 -3.67 -24.98
CA GLN A 265 -15.20 -3.84 -24.79
C GLN A 265 -15.92 -2.54 -24.40
N LYS A 266 -15.24 -1.37 -24.55
CA LYS A 266 -15.75 -0.03 -24.18
C LYS A 266 -16.06 0.14 -22.68
N ILE A 267 -15.44 -0.67 -21.81
CA ILE A 267 -15.50 -0.51 -20.37
C ILE A 267 -14.26 0.27 -19.92
N SER A 268 -14.46 1.42 -19.27
CA SER A 268 -13.37 2.26 -18.75
C SER A 268 -12.61 1.52 -17.65
N ALA A 269 -11.35 1.16 -17.93
CA ALA A 269 -10.51 0.36 -17.02
C ALA A 269 -9.05 0.81 -17.07
N GLU A 270 -8.39 0.84 -15.93
CA GLU A 270 -6.95 1.09 -15.79
C GLU A 270 -6.28 0.03 -14.92
N ALA A 271 -4.98 -0.21 -15.13
CA ALA A 271 -4.21 -1.17 -14.34
C ALA A 271 -3.19 -0.46 -13.45
N ILE A 272 -3.09 -0.92 -12.18
CA ILE A 272 -2.09 -0.46 -11.22
C ILE A 272 -1.24 -1.64 -10.71
N HIS A 273 0.07 -1.58 -10.94
CA HIS A 273 1.01 -2.64 -10.54
C HIS A 273 2.46 -2.14 -10.56
N GLY A 274 3.40 -2.93 -10.03
CA GLY A 274 4.79 -2.53 -9.82
C GLY A 274 5.58 -2.13 -11.08
N ASN A 275 5.16 -2.53 -12.29
CA ASN A 275 5.81 -2.12 -13.55
C ASN A 275 5.32 -0.77 -14.10
N LYS A 276 4.26 -0.18 -13.52
CA LYS A 276 3.83 1.19 -13.86
C LYS A 276 4.74 2.20 -13.17
N SER A 277 5.04 3.31 -13.87
CA SER A 277 5.71 4.44 -13.23
C SER A 277 4.86 5.05 -12.11
N GLN A 278 5.47 5.76 -11.17
CA GLN A 278 4.72 6.38 -10.08
C GLN A 278 3.64 7.35 -10.58
N ASN A 279 3.94 8.13 -11.62
CA ASN A 279 2.96 9.04 -12.21
C ASN A 279 1.77 8.27 -12.84
N GLN A 280 2.03 7.16 -13.53
CA GLN A 280 0.95 6.32 -14.08
C GLN A 280 0.08 5.74 -12.97
N ARG A 281 0.67 5.30 -11.87
CA ARG A 281 -0.06 4.74 -10.72
C ARG A 281 -0.92 5.80 -10.04
N GLN A 282 -0.37 6.99 -9.83
CA GLN A 282 -1.11 8.10 -9.23
C GLN A 282 -2.26 8.57 -10.14
N ASN A 283 -2.02 8.66 -11.45
CA ASN A 283 -3.06 9.04 -12.41
C ASN A 283 -4.19 8.00 -12.45
N ALA A 284 -3.87 6.70 -12.51
CA ALA A 284 -4.87 5.64 -12.48
C ALA A 284 -5.72 5.69 -11.20
N LEU A 285 -5.08 5.93 -10.06
CA LEU A 285 -5.76 6.07 -8.77
C LEU A 285 -6.69 7.30 -8.75
N ASN A 286 -6.19 8.46 -9.19
CA ASN A 286 -6.96 9.70 -9.25
C ASN A 286 -8.14 9.58 -10.22
N ASN A 287 -7.93 8.98 -11.41
CA ASN A 287 -9.00 8.73 -12.38
C ASN A 287 -10.08 7.81 -11.80
N PHE A 288 -9.68 6.79 -11.03
CA PHE A 288 -10.61 5.89 -10.37
C PHE A 288 -11.40 6.59 -9.25
N LYS A 289 -10.71 7.32 -8.37
CA LYS A 289 -11.36 8.10 -7.28
C LYS A 289 -12.33 9.17 -7.81
N SER A 290 -12.02 9.81 -8.93
CA SER A 290 -12.89 10.81 -9.56
C SER A 290 -14.02 10.21 -10.42
N GLY A 291 -14.12 8.88 -10.52
CA GLY A 291 -15.13 8.20 -11.36
C GLY A 291 -14.85 8.25 -12.88
N LYS A 292 -13.73 8.87 -13.31
CA LYS A 292 -13.32 8.89 -14.72
C LYS A 292 -12.99 7.48 -15.23
N THR A 293 -12.40 6.65 -14.39
CA THR A 293 -12.16 5.23 -14.64
C THR A 293 -13.07 4.41 -13.72
N ARG A 294 -13.92 3.56 -14.31
CA ARG A 294 -14.87 2.74 -13.58
C ARG A 294 -14.23 1.50 -12.96
N ILE A 295 -13.26 0.88 -13.64
CA ILE A 295 -12.63 -0.36 -13.22
C ILE A 295 -11.13 -0.15 -12.95
N LEU A 296 -10.69 -0.40 -11.74
CA LEU A 296 -9.27 -0.43 -11.41
C LEU A 296 -8.82 -1.88 -11.24
N VAL A 297 -7.87 -2.32 -12.08
CA VAL A 297 -7.30 -3.66 -11.98
C VAL A 297 -5.96 -3.58 -11.27
N ALA A 298 -5.85 -4.21 -10.10
CA ALA A 298 -4.70 -4.09 -9.22
C ALA A 298 -4.05 -5.44 -8.91
N THR A 299 -2.74 -5.43 -8.69
CA THR A 299 -2.07 -6.53 -7.99
C THR A 299 -2.08 -6.27 -6.48
N ASP A 300 -1.99 -7.32 -5.65
CA ASP A 300 -1.99 -7.19 -4.18
C ASP A 300 -0.99 -6.15 -3.68
N ILE A 301 0.25 -6.22 -4.18
CA ILE A 301 1.32 -5.28 -3.77
C ILE A 301 0.95 -3.83 -4.12
N ALA A 302 0.33 -3.61 -5.27
CA ALA A 302 -0.01 -2.27 -5.72
C ALA A 302 -1.31 -1.74 -5.09
N ALA A 303 -2.23 -2.62 -4.71
CA ALA A 303 -3.45 -2.27 -3.99
C ALA A 303 -3.26 -2.09 -2.48
N ARG A 304 -2.12 -2.55 -1.94
CA ARG A 304 -1.76 -2.34 -0.55
C ARG A 304 -1.47 -0.85 -0.30
N GLY A 305 -2.05 -0.30 0.75
CA GLY A 305 -1.87 1.10 1.11
C GLY A 305 -2.58 2.11 0.19
N ILE A 306 -3.39 1.66 -0.77
CA ILE A 306 -4.26 2.56 -1.51
C ILE A 306 -5.51 2.81 -0.66
N ASP A 307 -5.79 4.09 -0.41
CA ASP A 307 -7.04 4.55 0.18
C ASP A 307 -8.11 4.58 -0.92
N ILE A 308 -8.66 3.42 -1.19
CA ILE A 308 -9.87 3.23 -1.96
C ILE A 308 -10.82 2.55 -0.98
N ASP A 309 -11.59 3.34 -0.29
CA ASP A 309 -12.58 2.90 0.66
C ASP A 309 -13.98 3.12 0.07
N GLU A 310 -15.00 2.51 0.67
CA GLU A 310 -16.40 2.65 0.29
C GLU A 310 -16.75 2.11 -1.11
N LEU A 311 -15.94 1.19 -1.64
CA LEU A 311 -16.32 0.49 -2.85
C LEU A 311 -17.50 -0.42 -2.57
N LYS A 312 -18.47 -0.44 -3.49
CA LYS A 312 -19.59 -1.37 -3.42
C LYS A 312 -19.16 -2.77 -3.84
N TYR A 313 -18.24 -2.89 -4.79
CA TYR A 313 -17.81 -4.17 -5.35
C TYR A 313 -16.30 -4.36 -5.38
N VAL A 314 -15.87 -5.55 -4.95
CA VAL A 314 -14.51 -6.07 -5.12
C VAL A 314 -14.58 -7.38 -5.89
N VAL A 315 -13.76 -7.56 -6.91
CA VAL A 315 -13.66 -8.81 -7.67
C VAL A 315 -12.26 -9.42 -7.49
N ASN A 316 -12.22 -10.63 -6.97
CA ASN A 316 -11.02 -11.47 -6.99
C ASN A 316 -11.01 -12.26 -8.28
N PHE A 317 -10.36 -11.75 -9.33
CA PHE A 317 -10.21 -12.46 -10.61
C PHE A 317 -9.43 -13.77 -10.46
N GLU A 318 -8.52 -13.79 -9.50
CA GLU A 318 -7.81 -14.98 -9.00
C GLU A 318 -7.70 -14.89 -7.49
N LEU A 319 -7.88 -16.00 -6.78
CA LEU A 319 -7.65 -16.05 -5.34
C LEU A 319 -6.15 -15.98 -5.01
N SER A 320 -5.82 -15.37 -3.90
CA SER A 320 -4.45 -15.35 -3.37
C SER A 320 -4.06 -16.71 -2.78
N ASP A 321 -2.78 -17.04 -2.85
CA ASP A 321 -2.22 -18.24 -2.19
C ASP A 321 -2.12 -18.04 -0.67
N VAL A 322 -2.25 -16.80 -0.19
CA VAL A 322 -2.26 -16.39 1.22
C VAL A 322 -3.68 -15.98 1.59
N SER A 323 -4.32 -16.74 2.48
CA SER A 323 -5.74 -16.56 2.82
C SER A 323 -6.04 -15.21 3.49
N GLU A 324 -5.10 -14.67 4.28
CA GLU A 324 -5.22 -13.34 4.91
C GLU A 324 -5.31 -12.22 3.86
N THR A 325 -4.66 -12.41 2.70
CA THR A 325 -4.75 -11.45 1.58
C THR A 325 -6.18 -11.33 1.06
N TYR A 326 -6.95 -12.43 1.07
CA TYR A 326 -8.37 -12.39 0.70
C TYR A 326 -9.15 -11.41 1.58
N VAL A 327 -8.98 -11.47 2.88
CA VAL A 327 -9.67 -10.58 3.82
C VAL A 327 -9.24 -9.12 3.63
N HIS A 328 -7.95 -8.88 3.36
CA HIS A 328 -7.45 -7.54 3.03
C HIS A 328 -8.01 -6.99 1.71
N ARG A 329 -8.29 -7.86 0.72
CA ARG A 329 -8.90 -7.46 -0.55
C ARG A 329 -10.37 -7.11 -0.36
N ILE A 330 -11.14 -7.99 0.27
CA ILE A 330 -12.58 -7.75 0.48
C ILE A 330 -12.83 -6.58 1.43
N GLY A 331 -11.93 -6.33 2.40
CA GLY A 331 -11.97 -5.17 3.28
C GLY A 331 -11.77 -3.81 2.57
N ARG A 332 -11.80 -3.74 1.22
CA ARG A 332 -11.93 -2.50 0.44
C ARG A 332 -13.39 -2.14 0.17
N THR A 333 -14.32 -3.01 0.53
CA THR A 333 -15.76 -2.80 0.48
C THR A 333 -16.38 -3.02 1.87
N GLY A 334 -17.65 -2.66 2.06
CA GLY A 334 -18.39 -2.91 3.31
C GLY A 334 -17.89 -2.14 4.52
N ARG A 335 -17.39 -0.90 4.35
CA ARG A 335 -16.89 -0.06 5.44
C ARG A 335 -17.92 0.96 5.90
N ALA A 336 -17.75 1.45 7.13
CA ALA A 336 -18.58 2.49 7.74
C ALA A 336 -20.09 2.19 7.74
N GLY A 337 -20.49 0.89 7.72
CA GLY A 337 -21.89 0.48 7.69
C GLY A 337 -22.54 0.45 6.30
N ALA A 338 -21.75 0.69 5.23
CA ALA A 338 -22.23 0.54 3.86
C ALA A 338 -22.23 -0.94 3.43
N ASP A 339 -23.22 -1.32 2.60
CA ASP A 339 -23.28 -2.64 1.99
C ASP A 339 -22.13 -2.86 1.04
N GLY A 340 -21.42 -3.99 1.18
CA GLY A 340 -20.30 -4.37 0.36
C GLY A 340 -20.44 -5.75 -0.26
N SER A 341 -19.99 -5.93 -1.50
CA SER A 341 -20.03 -7.21 -2.20
C SER A 341 -18.65 -7.63 -2.70
N SER A 342 -18.31 -8.89 -2.46
CA SER A 342 -17.10 -9.53 -2.96
C SER A 342 -17.44 -10.71 -3.87
N ILE A 343 -16.91 -10.66 -5.08
CA ILE A 343 -17.05 -11.72 -6.09
C ILE A 343 -15.70 -12.38 -6.29
N SER A 344 -15.63 -13.71 -6.26
CA SER A 344 -14.41 -14.47 -6.46
C SER A 344 -14.56 -15.49 -7.57
N PHE A 345 -13.69 -15.42 -8.58
CA PHE A 345 -13.64 -16.43 -9.64
C PHE A 345 -12.70 -17.55 -9.24
N VAL A 346 -13.18 -18.76 -9.32
CA VAL A 346 -12.48 -19.98 -8.90
C VAL A 346 -12.42 -20.96 -10.06
N ASP A 347 -11.22 -21.28 -10.48
CA ASP A 347 -10.91 -22.39 -11.40
C ASP A 347 -10.29 -23.58 -10.64
N SER A 348 -9.95 -24.62 -11.34
CA SER A 348 -9.32 -25.84 -10.77
C SER A 348 -8.06 -25.56 -9.96
N LEU A 349 -7.31 -24.50 -10.30
CA LEU A 349 -6.07 -24.10 -9.58
C LEU A 349 -6.35 -23.32 -8.30
N ASP A 350 -7.54 -22.74 -8.16
CA ASP A 350 -7.92 -21.88 -7.03
C ASP A 350 -8.74 -22.63 -5.95
N LEU A 351 -9.17 -23.87 -6.19
CA LEU A 351 -10.00 -24.65 -5.25
C LEU A 351 -9.34 -24.85 -3.88
N LEU A 352 -8.03 -25.10 -3.84
CA LEU A 352 -7.31 -25.23 -2.58
C LEU A 352 -7.26 -23.89 -1.82
N ASN A 353 -7.07 -22.81 -2.54
CA ASN A 353 -7.06 -21.46 -1.96
C ASN A 353 -8.45 -21.08 -1.43
N LEU A 354 -9.52 -21.45 -2.13
CA LEU A 354 -10.89 -21.29 -1.64
C LEU A 354 -11.10 -22.02 -0.31
N LYS A 355 -10.72 -23.30 -0.25
CA LYS A 355 -10.85 -24.11 0.98
C LYS A 355 -10.09 -23.51 2.16
N ASN A 356 -8.88 -23.02 1.93
CA ASN A 356 -8.06 -22.37 2.97
C ASN A 356 -8.66 -21.03 3.41
N THR A 357 -9.19 -20.25 2.47
CA THR A 357 -9.89 -18.99 2.75
C THR A 357 -11.15 -19.23 3.57
N GLU A 358 -11.99 -20.18 3.20
CA GLU A 358 -13.20 -20.54 3.95
C GLU A 358 -12.88 -21.03 5.38
N LYS A 359 -11.80 -21.79 5.54
CA LYS A 359 -11.30 -22.20 6.86
C LYS A 359 -10.90 -20.99 7.71
N LEU A 360 -10.22 -20.00 7.11
CA LEU A 360 -9.80 -18.78 7.81
C LEU A 360 -10.97 -17.92 8.26
N ILE A 361 -11.97 -17.72 7.37
CA ILE A 361 -13.15 -16.91 7.69
C ILE A 361 -14.25 -17.66 8.49
N GLY A 362 -14.09 -18.98 8.67
CA GLY A 362 -14.98 -19.82 9.47
C GLY A 362 -16.33 -20.12 8.83
N LYS A 363 -16.51 -19.79 7.54
CA LYS A 363 -17.79 -20.01 6.81
C LYS A 363 -17.56 -20.41 5.36
N LYS A 364 -18.54 -21.14 4.79
CA LYS A 364 -18.60 -21.39 3.35
C LYS A 364 -19.08 -20.17 2.61
N ILE A 365 -18.48 -19.93 1.44
CA ILE A 365 -18.90 -18.83 0.57
C ILE A 365 -19.93 -19.37 -0.42
N PRO A 366 -21.12 -18.76 -0.52
CA PRO A 366 -22.14 -19.20 -1.48
C PRO A 366 -21.64 -19.21 -2.91
N VAL A 367 -22.00 -20.26 -3.66
CA VAL A 367 -21.68 -20.40 -5.07
C VAL A 367 -22.82 -19.81 -5.90
N GLU A 368 -22.47 -18.88 -6.79
CA GLU A 368 -23.38 -18.36 -7.81
C GLU A 368 -23.31 -19.25 -9.04
N THR A 369 -24.44 -19.80 -9.45
CA THR A 369 -24.52 -20.73 -10.58
C THR A 369 -25.28 -20.12 -11.78
N ASP A 370 -26.06 -19.05 -11.56
CA ASP A 370 -26.83 -18.40 -12.61
C ASP A 370 -25.97 -17.44 -13.45
N HIS A 371 -25.12 -18.03 -14.27
CA HIS A 371 -24.31 -17.29 -15.25
C HIS A 371 -23.86 -18.19 -16.41
N PRO A 372 -23.62 -17.63 -17.63
CA PRO A 372 -23.39 -18.43 -18.85
C PRO A 372 -22.07 -19.20 -18.89
N TYR A 373 -21.19 -19.03 -17.92
CA TYR A 373 -19.85 -19.63 -17.86
C TYR A 373 -19.68 -20.58 -16.66
N HIS A 374 -20.78 -21.02 -16.04
CA HIS A 374 -20.70 -21.91 -14.88
C HIS A 374 -20.08 -23.26 -15.27
N THR A 375 -19.22 -23.78 -14.41
CA THR A 375 -18.54 -25.06 -14.59
C THR A 375 -18.74 -25.91 -13.34
N ASP A 376 -19.44 -27.03 -13.52
CA ASP A 376 -19.60 -28.05 -12.47
C ASP A 376 -18.39 -28.98 -12.41
N GLY A 377 -18.18 -29.61 -11.26
CA GLY A 377 -17.24 -30.71 -11.11
C GLY A 377 -15.75 -30.32 -11.24
N LEU A 378 -15.39 -29.08 -10.95
CA LEU A 378 -13.98 -28.66 -10.92
C LEU A 378 -13.18 -29.56 -9.96
N VAL A 379 -12.06 -30.12 -10.48
CA VAL A 379 -11.14 -30.97 -9.72
C VAL A 379 -9.89 -30.17 -9.36
N PRO A 380 -9.41 -30.22 -8.10
CA PRO A 380 -8.20 -29.51 -7.71
C PRO A 380 -6.99 -29.89 -8.55
N GLN A 381 -6.37 -28.91 -9.17
CA GLN A 381 -5.11 -29.06 -9.88
C GLN A 381 -3.99 -28.37 -9.13
N LYS A 382 -2.78 -28.97 -9.17
CA LYS A 382 -1.56 -28.31 -8.69
C LYS A 382 -1.01 -27.42 -9.78
N ARG A 383 -0.54 -26.23 -9.39
CA ARG A 383 0.22 -25.37 -10.29
C ARG A 383 1.57 -26.04 -10.58
N ASP A 384 1.91 -26.22 -11.84
CA ASP A 384 3.24 -26.67 -12.21
C ASP A 384 4.28 -25.66 -11.75
N SER A 385 5.11 -26.06 -10.79
CA SER A 385 6.26 -25.30 -10.29
C SER A 385 7.40 -25.19 -11.31
N ASN A 386 7.22 -25.72 -12.52
CA ASN A 386 8.24 -25.83 -13.57
C ASN A 386 8.35 -24.61 -14.50
N ASN A 387 7.89 -23.44 -14.13
CA ASN A 387 8.39 -22.23 -14.78
C ASN A 387 9.80 -21.93 -14.27
N LYS A 388 10.81 -22.56 -14.93
CA LYS A 388 12.21 -22.19 -14.77
C LYS A 388 12.30 -20.65 -14.85
N PRO A 389 13.05 -20.01 -13.94
CA PRO A 389 13.27 -18.58 -14.06
C PRO A 389 13.86 -18.30 -15.44
N PHE A 390 13.30 -17.31 -16.12
CA PHE A 390 13.78 -16.81 -17.40
C PHE A 390 15.26 -16.43 -17.22
N THR A 391 16.17 -17.30 -17.66
CA THR A 391 17.57 -16.95 -17.81
C THR A 391 17.66 -15.98 -18.99
N PRO A 392 18.12 -14.74 -18.78
CA PRO A 392 18.31 -13.81 -19.89
C PRO A 392 19.28 -14.47 -20.88
N ARG A 393 18.89 -14.54 -22.16
CA ARG A 393 19.82 -14.92 -23.22
C ARG A 393 21.05 -14.04 -23.12
N PRO A 394 22.28 -14.60 -23.13
CA PRO A 394 23.49 -13.80 -23.16
C PRO A 394 23.41 -12.87 -24.38
N LYS A 395 23.68 -11.59 -24.16
CA LYS A 395 23.82 -10.64 -25.27
C LYS A 395 24.84 -11.19 -26.27
N PRO A 396 24.57 -11.14 -27.61
CA PRO A 396 25.56 -11.53 -28.60
C PRO A 396 26.82 -10.68 -28.35
N GLN A 397 27.93 -11.37 -28.12
CA GLN A 397 29.24 -10.71 -28.05
C GLN A 397 29.44 -9.96 -29.36
N SER A 398 29.67 -8.67 -29.28
CA SER A 398 30.10 -7.86 -30.42
C SER A 398 31.40 -8.46 -30.96
N LYS A 399 31.34 -8.97 -32.19
CA LYS A 399 32.55 -9.40 -32.90
C LYS A 399 33.49 -8.19 -32.96
N GLU A 400 34.63 -8.33 -32.32
CA GLU A 400 35.73 -7.38 -32.46
C GLU A 400 36.03 -7.23 -33.96
N ASN A 401 35.96 -6.00 -34.44
CA ASN A 401 36.41 -5.63 -35.77
C ASN A 401 37.90 -5.89 -35.87
N ILE A 402 38.28 -6.99 -36.57
CA ILE A 402 39.65 -7.21 -37.04
C ILE A 402 39.93 -6.09 -38.04
N GLY A 403 40.73 -5.15 -37.62
CA GLY A 403 41.16 -4.01 -38.46
C GLY A 403 41.98 -4.47 -39.66
N TYR A 404 41.43 -4.31 -40.84
CA TYR A 404 42.19 -4.38 -42.09
C TYR A 404 43.13 -3.21 -42.16
N LYS A 405 44.47 -3.49 -42.02
CA LYS A 405 45.53 -2.55 -42.34
C LYS A 405 45.57 -2.34 -43.85
N LYS A 406 45.27 -1.13 -44.35
CA LYS A 406 45.52 -0.70 -45.70
C LYS A 406 47.04 -0.62 -45.94
N PRO A 407 47.57 -1.08 -47.11
CA PRO A 407 48.99 -0.94 -47.47
C PRO A 407 49.31 0.51 -47.78
N LYS A 408 50.46 0.97 -47.25
CA LYS A 408 51.03 2.27 -47.58
C LYS A 408 51.55 2.28 -49.00
N ASN A 409 50.94 3.03 -49.91
CA ASN A 409 51.52 3.40 -51.20
C ASN A 409 52.58 4.49 -50.99
N LYS A 410 53.83 4.16 -51.28
CA LYS A 410 54.89 5.09 -51.55
C LYS A 410 54.70 5.66 -52.93
N SER A 411 54.49 6.94 -53.11
CA SER A 411 54.78 7.66 -54.34
C SER A 411 55.68 8.82 -54.03
N ASN A 412 56.97 8.66 -54.42
CA ASN A 412 57.90 9.72 -54.66
C ASN A 412 57.36 10.62 -55.77
N PHE A 413 57.35 11.91 -55.57
CA PHE A 413 57.58 12.88 -56.67
C PHE A 413 58.29 14.10 -56.12
N SER A 414 59.55 14.18 -56.56
CA SER A 414 60.42 15.37 -56.52
C SER A 414 59.96 16.39 -57.57
N ARG A 415 60.04 17.70 -57.23
CA ARG A 415 60.49 18.80 -58.13
C ARG A 415 60.35 20.14 -57.36
N LYS A 416 61.49 20.71 -57.09
CA LYS A 416 62.13 21.91 -57.68
C LYS A 416 61.15 23.04 -58.06
N LYS A 417 61.18 24.09 -57.36
CA LYS A 417 61.89 25.37 -57.48
C LYS A 417 61.64 26.23 -56.24
#